data_0495ad5c06fbccf3070c8a6e47426867
#
_entry.id   0495ad5c06fbccf3070c8a6e47426867
#
_cell.length_a   1.000
_cell.length_b   1.000
_cell.length_c   1.000
_cell.angle_alpha   90.00
_cell.angle_beta   90.00
_cell.angle_gamma   90.00
#
_symmetry.space_group_name_H-M   'P 1'
#
loop_
_entity.id
_entity.type
_entity.pdbx_description
1 polymer ?
#
loop_
_entity_poly.entity_id
_entity_poly.type
_entity_poly.pdbx_seq_one_letter_code
_entity_poly.pdbx_strand_id
1 'polypeptide(L)'
;MTDNRVRPAWSEQFSSDAIKELFAQGPMAELTREWAWGGSTGQGVRVAIVDSGVDQDHPALGGRVRGGVAIEFDEDSENYLRTIDEPNPVDLTGHGTACAGIIHSLAPDAELISVRVLGEGGRGAAIQFAGGLGWAVDNDIQVCNLSLSTSLEEYYAMFHRVADRAYFNNVMLISAVNNIPAPSYPSLYSSVISVAAHEGKDPFTYYYNPDPPVEFGAPGFDVKVAWSNGSTMLATGNSYAAPHIAGLVALISAKHPNLTPFQIKAILYACANNVKGS
;
A
#
# COMPACT_ATOMS: atom_id res chain seq x y z
N MET A 1 -30.94 -25.17 30.32
CA MET A 1 -29.70 -25.83 30.79
C MET A 1 -28.56 -24.96 30.23
N THR A 2 -27.92 -24.18 31.07
CA THR A 2 -26.75 -23.41 30.66
C THR A 2 -25.59 -24.36 30.45
N ASP A 3 -25.10 -24.43 29.23
CA ASP A 3 -23.91 -25.21 28.87
C ASP A 3 -22.69 -24.64 29.59
N ASN A 4 -22.24 -25.29 30.65
CA ASN A 4 -21.17 -24.84 31.52
C ASN A 4 -19.78 -25.35 31.06
N ARG A 5 -19.65 -25.72 29.76
CA ARG A 5 -18.37 -26.13 29.20
C ARG A 5 -17.47 -24.92 29.05
N VAL A 6 -16.24 -25.01 29.55
CA VAL A 6 -15.19 -24.02 29.28
C VAL A 6 -14.90 -24.03 27.79
N ARG A 7 -15.26 -22.96 27.10
CA ARG A 7 -14.96 -22.81 25.68
C ARG A 7 -13.50 -22.42 25.50
N PRO A 8 -12.80 -22.96 24.51
CA PRO A 8 -11.46 -22.49 24.16
C PRO A 8 -11.50 -20.99 23.78
N ALA A 9 -10.41 -20.27 24.06
CA ALA A 9 -10.28 -18.87 23.66
C ALA A 9 -10.55 -18.72 22.15
N TRP A 10 -11.20 -17.62 21.76
CA TRP A 10 -11.55 -17.27 20.37
C TRP A 10 -12.61 -18.18 19.70
N SER A 11 -13.12 -19.21 20.36
CA SER A 11 -14.12 -20.12 19.76
C SER A 11 -15.54 -19.56 19.76
N GLU A 12 -15.81 -18.48 20.50
CA GLU A 12 -17.14 -17.87 20.58
C GLU A 12 -17.61 -17.32 19.22
N GLN A 13 -16.68 -16.76 18.44
CA GLN A 13 -16.90 -16.29 17.07
C GLN A 13 -17.36 -17.37 16.09
N PHE A 14 -17.18 -18.65 16.46
CA PHE A 14 -17.56 -19.83 15.69
C PHE A 14 -18.66 -20.64 16.39
N SER A 15 -19.42 -20.03 17.30
CA SER A 15 -20.62 -20.62 17.87
C SER A 15 -21.67 -20.89 16.80
N SER A 16 -22.57 -21.83 17.04
CA SER A 16 -23.61 -22.18 16.04
C SER A 16 -24.45 -20.99 15.59
N ASP A 17 -24.67 -20.00 16.48
CA ASP A 17 -25.43 -18.81 16.13
C ASP A 17 -24.59 -17.79 15.35
N ALA A 18 -23.33 -17.56 15.75
CA ALA A 18 -22.39 -16.74 14.99
C ALA A 18 -22.15 -17.30 13.56
N ILE A 19 -22.03 -18.63 13.43
CA ILE A 19 -21.91 -19.28 12.12
C ILE A 19 -23.16 -19.04 11.24
N LYS A 20 -24.38 -19.08 11.80
CA LYS A 20 -25.60 -18.79 11.04
C LYS A 20 -25.58 -17.35 10.51
N GLU A 21 -25.11 -16.38 11.29
CA GLU A 21 -24.98 -15.00 10.84
C GLU A 21 -23.93 -14.86 9.71
N LEU A 22 -22.82 -15.59 9.78
CA LEU A 22 -21.83 -15.64 8.70
C LEU A 22 -22.43 -16.19 7.40
N PHE A 23 -23.22 -17.27 7.48
CA PHE A 23 -23.91 -17.83 6.31
C PHE A 23 -25.00 -16.90 5.74
N ALA A 24 -25.63 -16.06 6.57
CA ALA A 24 -26.63 -15.10 6.13
C ALA A 24 -26.06 -13.98 5.23
N GLN A 25 -24.74 -13.77 5.25
CA GLN A 25 -24.06 -12.84 4.34
C GLN A 25 -24.01 -13.34 2.89
N GLY A 26 -24.39 -14.60 2.66
CA GLY A 26 -24.46 -15.22 1.32
C GLY A 26 -23.09 -15.61 0.74
N PRO A 27 -23.07 -16.39 -0.34
CA PRO A 27 -21.85 -16.64 -1.08
C PRO A 27 -21.36 -15.32 -1.71
N MET A 28 -20.06 -15.12 -1.72
CA MET A 28 -19.46 -14.00 -2.47
C MET A 28 -19.93 -14.11 -3.93
N ALA A 29 -20.43 -12.99 -4.46
CA ALA A 29 -20.76 -12.88 -5.88
C ALA A 29 -19.51 -13.23 -6.72
N GLU A 30 -19.73 -13.58 -7.99
CA GLU A 30 -18.61 -13.79 -8.91
C GLU A 30 -17.69 -12.58 -8.89
N LEU A 31 -16.40 -12.79 -8.55
CA LEU A 31 -15.42 -11.73 -8.43
C LEU A 31 -14.99 -11.28 -9.82
N THR A 32 -15.61 -10.22 -10.31
CA THR A 32 -15.26 -9.55 -11.57
C THR A 32 -14.61 -8.18 -11.28
N ARG A 33 -13.88 -7.64 -12.25
CA ARG A 33 -13.31 -6.28 -12.16
C ARG A 33 -14.40 -5.23 -11.99
N GLU A 34 -15.53 -5.41 -12.69
CA GLU A 34 -16.68 -4.51 -12.53
C GLU A 34 -17.22 -4.52 -11.10
N TRP A 35 -17.36 -5.71 -10.50
CA TRP A 35 -17.74 -5.82 -9.10
C TRP A 35 -16.67 -5.22 -8.17
N ALA A 36 -15.39 -5.53 -8.41
CA ALA A 36 -14.29 -5.17 -7.52
C ALA A 36 -14.07 -3.65 -7.45
N TRP A 37 -14.01 -2.97 -8.59
CA TRP A 37 -13.73 -1.53 -8.65
C TRP A 37 -14.47 -0.75 -9.73
N GLY A 38 -15.32 -1.37 -10.57
CA GLY A 38 -16.06 -0.67 -11.62
C GLY A 38 -16.83 0.52 -11.06
N GLY A 39 -16.67 1.68 -11.68
CA GLY A 39 -17.27 2.96 -11.26
C GLY A 39 -16.69 3.60 -10.01
N SER A 40 -15.69 2.99 -9.34
CA SER A 40 -15.01 3.59 -8.19
C SER A 40 -13.98 4.62 -8.64
N THR A 41 -13.83 5.69 -7.84
CA THR A 41 -12.83 6.75 -8.05
C THR A 41 -11.81 6.85 -6.90
N GLY A 42 -11.91 5.99 -5.90
CA GLY A 42 -11.08 6.04 -4.70
C GLY A 42 -11.57 7.03 -3.64
N GLN A 43 -12.77 7.60 -3.81
CA GLN A 43 -13.32 8.60 -2.87
C GLN A 43 -13.42 8.03 -1.44
N GLY A 44 -12.95 8.82 -0.46
CA GLY A 44 -12.99 8.46 0.96
C GLY A 44 -11.83 7.57 1.41
N VAL A 45 -10.91 7.20 0.51
CA VAL A 45 -9.71 6.44 0.84
C VAL A 45 -8.51 7.37 0.97
N ARG A 46 -7.75 7.22 2.05
CA ARG A 46 -6.49 7.91 2.30
C ARG A 46 -5.32 6.98 1.97
N VAL A 47 -4.47 7.42 1.06
CA VAL A 47 -3.31 6.68 0.59
C VAL A 47 -2.04 7.37 1.06
N ALA A 48 -1.26 6.72 1.91
CA ALA A 48 0.07 7.21 2.30
C ALA A 48 1.12 6.84 1.26
N ILE A 49 1.91 7.82 0.86
CA ILE A 49 3.12 7.65 0.05
C ILE A 49 4.32 7.77 0.99
N VAL A 50 4.87 6.62 1.41
CA VAL A 50 6.03 6.55 2.30
C VAL A 50 7.27 6.58 1.43
N ASP A 51 7.87 7.76 1.25
CA ASP A 51 8.89 8.01 0.23
C ASP A 51 9.74 9.27 0.54
N SER A 52 10.19 9.97 -0.50
CA SER A 52 10.97 11.21 -0.46
C SER A 52 10.16 12.49 -0.24
N GLY A 53 8.86 12.34 0.02
CA GLY A 53 7.88 13.42 0.05
C GLY A 53 7.00 13.43 -1.20
N VAL A 54 6.04 14.35 -1.25
CA VAL A 54 5.15 14.58 -2.39
C VAL A 54 5.05 16.08 -2.64
N ASP A 55 5.32 16.52 -3.86
CA ASP A 55 5.08 17.91 -4.29
C ASP A 55 3.57 18.13 -4.45
N GLN A 56 2.94 18.75 -3.43
CA GLN A 56 1.49 18.94 -3.41
C GLN A 56 0.95 19.83 -4.55
N ASP A 57 1.79 20.72 -5.05
CA ASP A 57 1.41 21.69 -6.09
C ASP A 57 1.61 21.13 -7.51
N HIS A 58 2.11 19.89 -7.62
CA HIS A 58 2.32 19.28 -8.93
C HIS A 58 0.98 19.10 -9.69
N PRO A 59 0.87 19.61 -10.94
CA PRO A 59 -0.40 19.62 -11.70
C PRO A 59 -1.05 18.25 -11.87
N ALA A 60 -0.23 17.19 -11.98
CA ALA A 60 -0.71 15.81 -12.16
C ALA A 60 -1.38 15.21 -10.92
N LEU A 61 -1.40 15.89 -9.76
CA LEU A 61 -2.01 15.40 -8.52
C LEU A 61 -3.40 15.99 -8.26
N GLY A 62 -3.89 16.88 -9.13
CA GLY A 62 -5.26 17.41 -9.08
C GLY A 62 -5.65 18.08 -7.75
N GLY A 63 -4.67 18.54 -6.95
CA GLY A 63 -4.90 19.10 -5.62
C GLY A 63 -5.42 18.08 -4.60
N ARG A 64 -5.09 16.80 -4.74
CA ARG A 64 -5.55 15.72 -3.84
C ARG A 64 -4.61 15.42 -2.68
N VAL A 65 -3.47 16.06 -2.59
CA VAL A 65 -2.57 15.96 -1.43
C VAL A 65 -3.18 16.72 -0.25
N ARG A 66 -3.26 16.06 0.91
CA ARG A 66 -3.89 16.58 2.14
C ARG A 66 -2.86 16.80 3.25
N GLY A 67 -1.67 17.28 2.89
CA GLY A 67 -0.56 17.42 3.82
C GLY A 67 0.21 16.11 4.02
N GLY A 68 0.97 16.05 5.09
CA GLY A 68 1.80 14.91 5.41
C GLY A 68 2.67 15.13 6.63
N VAL A 69 3.68 14.27 6.76
CA VAL A 69 4.69 14.34 7.81
C VAL A 69 6.07 14.01 7.27
N ALA A 70 7.09 14.51 7.95
CA ALA A 70 8.46 14.03 7.83
C ALA A 70 8.85 13.24 9.07
N ILE A 71 9.52 12.13 8.87
CA ILE A 71 10.13 11.35 9.95
C ILE A 71 11.64 11.60 9.92
N GLU A 72 12.12 12.33 10.90
CA GLU A 72 13.52 12.70 11.00
C GLU A 72 14.21 11.96 12.15
N PHE A 73 15.51 11.75 11.99
CA PHE A 73 16.33 11.21 13.07
C PHE A 73 16.53 12.28 14.14
N ASP A 74 16.36 11.90 15.42
CA ASP A 74 16.48 12.78 16.57
C ASP A 74 17.17 12.01 17.72
N GLU A 75 18.45 12.33 17.99
CA GLU A 75 19.24 11.66 19.02
C GLU A 75 18.69 11.88 20.44
N ASP A 76 17.96 12.97 20.65
CA ASP A 76 17.42 13.33 21.95
C ASP A 76 16.06 12.67 22.25
N SER A 77 15.44 12.02 21.26
CA SER A 77 14.17 11.32 21.44
C SER A 77 14.36 9.87 21.90
N GLU A 78 13.42 9.36 22.70
CA GLU A 78 13.46 7.99 23.27
C GLU A 78 13.58 6.89 22.19
N ASN A 79 13.00 7.12 21.01
CA ASN A 79 13.01 6.18 19.88
C ASN A 79 13.87 6.64 18.71
N TYR A 80 14.71 7.65 18.91
CA TYR A 80 15.58 8.26 17.89
C TYR A 80 14.85 8.85 16.69
N LEU A 81 13.55 9.13 16.83
CA LEU A 81 12.74 9.68 15.74
C LEU A 81 11.93 10.89 16.21
N ARG A 82 11.77 11.86 15.31
CA ARG A 82 10.85 12.97 15.45
C ARG A 82 9.93 13.03 14.26
N THR A 83 8.63 13.16 14.51
CA THR A 83 7.62 13.41 13.51
C THR A 83 7.40 14.92 13.39
N ILE A 84 7.51 15.44 12.18
CA ILE A 84 7.30 16.85 11.85
C ILE A 84 6.10 16.95 10.93
N ASP A 85 5.10 17.72 11.31
CA ASP A 85 3.94 17.98 10.46
C ASP A 85 4.33 18.81 9.24
N GLU A 86 3.94 18.35 8.06
CA GLU A 86 4.12 19.02 6.78
C GLU A 86 2.75 19.33 6.15
N PRO A 87 2.09 20.43 6.54
CA PRO A 87 0.81 20.82 5.96
C PRO A 87 0.91 21.15 4.46
N ASN A 88 2.09 21.54 4.01
CA ASN A 88 2.45 21.80 2.61
C ASN A 88 3.69 20.94 2.27
N PRO A 89 3.52 19.63 2.03
CA PRO A 89 4.65 18.76 1.81
C PRO A 89 5.38 19.07 0.50
N VAL A 90 6.66 18.83 0.53
CA VAL A 90 7.57 18.95 -0.62
C VAL A 90 8.22 17.61 -0.91
N ASP A 91 8.63 17.41 -2.14
CA ASP A 91 9.38 16.21 -2.55
C ASP A 91 10.85 16.57 -2.78
N LEU A 92 11.75 15.89 -2.07
CA LEU A 92 13.19 16.18 -2.14
C LEU A 92 13.87 15.59 -3.37
N THR A 93 13.22 14.62 -4.06
CA THR A 93 13.83 13.92 -5.22
C THR A 93 12.92 13.86 -6.44
N GLY A 94 11.60 13.92 -6.27
CA GLY A 94 10.58 13.71 -7.28
C GLY A 94 10.02 12.28 -7.32
N HIS A 95 10.62 11.34 -6.59
CA HIS A 95 10.24 9.93 -6.63
C HIS A 95 8.87 9.68 -5.96
N GLY A 96 8.61 10.26 -4.80
CA GLY A 96 7.32 10.14 -4.14
C GLY A 96 6.18 10.81 -4.93
N THR A 97 6.46 11.95 -5.59
CA THR A 97 5.52 12.61 -6.51
C THR A 97 5.18 11.73 -7.71
N ALA A 98 6.18 11.01 -8.25
CA ALA A 98 5.97 10.03 -9.31
C ALA A 98 5.01 8.91 -8.87
N CYS A 99 5.22 8.33 -7.70
CA CYS A 99 4.35 7.32 -7.13
C CYS A 99 2.93 7.86 -6.88
N ALA A 100 2.81 9.05 -6.30
CA ALA A 100 1.54 9.73 -6.07
C ALA A 100 0.76 9.98 -7.36
N GLY A 101 1.45 10.40 -8.44
CA GLY A 101 0.85 10.63 -9.76
C GLY A 101 0.28 9.35 -10.38
N ILE A 102 0.96 8.22 -10.25
CA ILE A 102 0.45 6.92 -10.72
C ILE A 102 -0.82 6.54 -9.95
N ILE A 103 -0.81 6.64 -8.62
CA ILE A 103 -1.97 6.33 -7.78
C ILE A 103 -3.15 7.23 -8.18
N HIS A 104 -2.93 8.54 -8.29
CA HIS A 104 -3.95 9.50 -8.67
C HIS A 104 -4.55 9.22 -10.06
N SER A 105 -3.75 8.73 -10.99
CA SER A 105 -4.25 8.41 -12.34
C SER A 105 -5.27 7.26 -12.35
N LEU A 106 -5.22 6.33 -11.38
CA LEU A 106 -6.18 5.25 -11.22
C LEU A 106 -7.32 5.63 -10.26
N ALA A 107 -6.99 6.26 -9.14
CA ALA A 107 -7.90 6.61 -8.06
C ALA A 107 -7.96 8.15 -7.86
N PRO A 108 -8.60 8.89 -8.79
CA PRO A 108 -8.50 10.36 -8.86
C PRO A 108 -9.15 11.08 -7.67
N ASP A 109 -10.03 10.42 -6.92
CA ASP A 109 -10.68 11.00 -5.75
C ASP A 109 -10.10 10.51 -4.42
N ALA A 110 -9.07 9.65 -4.44
CA ALA A 110 -8.34 9.28 -3.23
C ALA A 110 -7.59 10.49 -2.64
N GLU A 111 -7.50 10.55 -1.33
CA GLU A 111 -6.68 11.54 -0.64
C GLU A 111 -5.25 11.02 -0.50
N LEU A 112 -4.29 11.81 -0.95
CA LEU A 112 -2.87 11.48 -0.92
C LEU A 112 -2.21 12.12 0.30
N ILE A 113 -1.50 11.34 1.09
CA ILE A 113 -0.81 11.77 2.30
C ILE A 113 0.68 11.53 2.12
N SER A 114 1.47 12.58 2.21
CA SER A 114 2.93 12.49 2.13
C SER A 114 3.51 11.98 3.46
N VAL A 115 4.29 10.91 3.42
CA VAL A 115 5.06 10.42 4.58
C VAL A 115 6.53 10.39 4.17
N ARG A 116 7.22 11.49 4.41
CA ARG A 116 8.61 11.65 4.02
C ARG A 116 9.54 10.95 5.00
N VAL A 117 10.24 9.94 4.50
CA VAL A 117 11.21 9.13 5.25
C VAL A 117 12.60 9.12 4.60
N LEU A 118 12.70 9.66 3.36
CA LEU A 118 13.94 9.79 2.63
C LEU A 118 14.37 11.27 2.61
N GLY A 119 15.64 11.49 2.83
CA GLY A 119 16.26 12.80 2.71
C GLY A 119 16.75 13.11 1.29
N GLU A 120 17.53 14.17 1.14
CA GLU A 120 18.20 14.53 -0.10
C GLU A 120 19.03 13.36 -0.65
N GLY A 121 18.93 13.14 -1.96
CA GLY A 121 19.58 11.99 -2.62
C GLY A 121 18.84 10.65 -2.47
N GLY A 122 17.58 10.64 -1.97
CA GLY A 122 16.72 9.46 -1.92
C GLY A 122 17.19 8.39 -0.94
N ARG A 123 17.87 8.79 0.16
CA ARG A 123 18.38 7.89 1.19
C ARG A 123 17.74 8.20 2.54
N GLY A 124 17.48 7.15 3.32
CA GLY A 124 16.98 7.24 4.69
C GLY A 124 17.40 6.03 5.51
N ALA A 125 17.38 6.15 6.83
CA ALA A 125 17.65 5.03 7.71
C ALA A 125 16.42 4.10 7.77
N ALA A 126 16.65 2.79 7.95
CA ALA A 126 15.57 1.81 8.08
C ALA A 126 14.62 2.13 9.24
N ILE A 127 15.12 2.76 10.31
CA ILE A 127 14.31 3.19 11.44
C ILE A 127 13.33 4.32 11.05
N GLN A 128 13.75 5.28 10.21
CA GLN A 128 12.87 6.34 9.69
C GLN A 128 11.77 5.74 8.82
N PHE A 129 12.12 4.78 7.96
CA PHE A 129 11.15 4.06 7.15
C PHE A 129 10.12 3.31 8.01
N ALA A 130 10.59 2.53 9.00
CA ALA A 130 9.69 1.83 9.92
C ALA A 130 8.83 2.81 10.75
N GLY A 131 9.40 3.94 11.15
CA GLY A 131 8.68 5.02 11.84
C GLY A 131 7.57 5.63 10.99
N GLY A 132 7.85 5.94 9.70
CA GLY A 132 6.85 6.45 8.76
C GLY A 132 5.73 5.45 8.49
N LEU A 133 6.08 4.17 8.34
CA LEU A 133 5.09 3.11 8.21
C LEU A 133 4.24 2.97 9.49
N GLY A 134 4.89 3.04 10.66
CA GLY A 134 4.20 3.03 11.95
C GLY A 134 3.24 4.21 12.08
N TRP A 135 3.66 5.41 11.72
CA TRP A 135 2.81 6.59 11.71
C TRP A 135 1.59 6.40 10.81
N ALA A 136 1.77 5.89 9.61
CA ALA A 136 0.66 5.65 8.69
C ALA A 136 -0.38 4.67 9.27
N VAL A 137 0.07 3.61 9.97
CA VAL A 137 -0.83 2.65 10.65
C VAL A 137 -1.65 3.29 11.76
N ASP A 138 -1.12 4.32 12.42
CA ASP A 138 -1.75 4.99 13.57
C ASP A 138 -2.58 6.22 13.18
N ASN A 139 -2.66 6.59 11.87
CA ASN A 139 -3.26 7.85 11.41
C ASN A 139 -4.32 7.70 10.30
N ASP A 140 -5.25 6.78 10.46
CA ASP A 140 -6.42 6.59 9.57
C ASP A 140 -6.06 6.41 8.09
N ILE A 141 -4.95 5.75 7.79
CA ILE A 141 -4.55 5.39 6.44
C ILE A 141 -5.13 4.03 6.09
N GLN A 142 -5.73 3.88 4.91
CA GLN A 142 -6.24 2.61 4.42
C GLN A 142 -5.24 1.89 3.51
N VAL A 143 -4.40 2.66 2.79
CA VAL A 143 -3.45 2.11 1.81
C VAL A 143 -2.10 2.78 1.98
N CYS A 144 -1.02 2.00 2.08
CA CYS A 144 0.35 2.52 2.08
C CYS A 144 1.08 2.03 0.84
N ASN A 145 1.56 2.96 0.03
CA ASN A 145 2.51 2.68 -1.04
C ASN A 145 3.95 2.78 -0.51
N LEU A 146 4.70 1.70 -0.66
CA LEU A 146 6.07 1.55 -0.20
C LEU A 146 6.97 1.26 -1.41
N SER A 147 7.44 2.33 -2.07
CA SER A 147 8.33 2.21 -3.23
C SER A 147 9.81 2.21 -2.83
N LEU A 148 10.08 1.77 -1.63
CA LEU A 148 11.41 1.60 -1.02
C LEU A 148 11.45 0.32 -0.19
N SER A 149 12.67 -0.17 0.06
CA SER A 149 12.90 -1.38 0.85
C SER A 149 14.29 -1.38 1.47
N THR A 150 14.51 -2.29 2.42
CA THR A 150 15.86 -2.62 2.92
C THR A 150 16.17 -4.09 2.67
N SER A 151 17.43 -4.41 2.41
CA SER A 151 17.91 -5.79 2.31
C SER A 151 18.62 -6.27 3.60
N LEU A 152 18.68 -5.43 4.62
CA LEU A 152 19.40 -5.71 5.86
C LEU A 152 18.54 -6.57 6.79
N GLU A 153 18.98 -7.81 7.02
CA GLU A 153 18.25 -8.81 7.80
C GLU A 153 18.06 -8.39 9.27
N GLU A 154 18.95 -7.57 9.80
CA GLU A 154 18.84 -7.05 11.18
C GLU A 154 17.54 -6.28 11.43
N TYR A 155 16.92 -5.71 10.39
CA TYR A 155 15.64 -5.00 10.49
C TYR A 155 14.42 -5.89 10.23
N TYR A 156 14.61 -7.17 9.92
CA TYR A 156 13.51 -8.09 9.63
C TYR A 156 12.42 -8.05 10.70
N ALA A 157 12.77 -8.28 11.96
CA ALA A 157 11.80 -8.36 13.05
C ALA A 157 11.08 -7.01 13.32
N MET A 158 11.75 -5.90 13.07
CA MET A 158 11.18 -4.56 13.24
C MET A 158 10.08 -4.33 12.20
N PHE A 159 10.38 -4.52 10.91
CA PHE A 159 9.40 -4.35 9.84
C PHE A 159 8.27 -5.37 9.91
N HIS A 160 8.56 -6.62 10.31
CA HIS A 160 7.54 -7.66 10.45
C HIS A 160 6.47 -7.27 11.49
N ARG A 161 6.89 -6.76 12.64
CA ARG A 161 5.94 -6.28 13.66
C ARG A 161 5.05 -5.14 13.17
N VAL A 162 5.59 -4.20 12.39
CA VAL A 162 4.81 -3.10 11.84
C VAL A 162 3.86 -3.61 10.74
N ALA A 163 4.31 -4.53 9.90
CA ALA A 163 3.50 -5.12 8.84
C ALA A 163 2.32 -5.94 9.41
N ASP A 164 2.54 -6.74 10.46
CA ASP A 164 1.45 -7.46 11.13
C ASP A 164 0.48 -6.49 11.81
N ARG A 165 0.99 -5.44 12.46
CA ARG A 165 0.14 -4.40 13.04
C ARG A 165 -0.72 -3.71 11.97
N ALA A 166 -0.16 -3.39 10.81
CA ALA A 166 -0.90 -2.84 9.67
C ALA A 166 -2.03 -3.79 9.24
N TYR A 167 -1.71 -5.06 9.06
CA TYR A 167 -2.67 -6.09 8.66
C TYR A 167 -3.86 -6.18 9.63
N PHE A 168 -3.60 -6.22 10.94
CA PHE A 168 -4.65 -6.33 11.96
C PHE A 168 -5.43 -5.00 12.18
N ASN A 169 -4.90 -3.86 11.71
CA ASN A 169 -5.60 -2.58 11.70
C ASN A 169 -6.26 -2.26 10.33
N ASN A 170 -6.37 -3.24 9.44
CA ASN A 170 -6.95 -3.10 8.11
C ASN A 170 -6.24 -2.07 7.22
N VAL A 171 -4.94 -1.86 7.42
CA VAL A 171 -4.10 -1.03 6.56
C VAL A 171 -3.41 -1.90 5.53
N MET A 172 -3.66 -1.64 4.24
CA MET A 172 -3.05 -2.37 3.13
C MET A 172 -1.65 -1.85 2.84
N LEU A 173 -0.65 -2.72 2.94
CA LEU A 173 0.72 -2.40 2.55
C LEU A 173 1.02 -2.95 1.17
N ILE A 174 1.37 -2.07 0.24
CA ILE A 174 1.80 -2.43 -1.11
C ILE A 174 3.27 -2.04 -1.25
N SER A 175 4.14 -3.00 -1.47
CA SER A 175 5.58 -2.79 -1.48
C SER A 175 6.23 -3.25 -2.77
N ALA A 176 7.02 -2.37 -3.36
CA ALA A 176 7.92 -2.73 -4.44
C ALA A 176 8.98 -3.71 -3.92
N VAL A 177 9.25 -4.78 -4.69
CA VAL A 177 10.42 -5.61 -4.44
C VAL A 177 11.69 -4.88 -4.89
N ASN A 178 12.85 -5.31 -4.39
CA ASN A 178 14.13 -4.73 -4.80
C ASN A 178 14.34 -4.85 -6.32
N ASN A 179 15.00 -3.86 -6.93
CA ASN A 179 15.35 -3.89 -8.36
C ASN A 179 16.54 -4.83 -8.67
N ILE A 180 17.22 -5.32 -7.65
CA ILE A 180 18.26 -6.35 -7.76
C ILE A 180 17.80 -7.62 -7.03
N PRO A 181 18.29 -8.82 -7.39
CA PRO A 181 17.90 -10.08 -6.75
C PRO A 181 18.50 -10.21 -5.35
N ALA A 182 17.91 -9.50 -4.41
CA ALA A 182 18.28 -9.47 -2.99
C ALA A 182 17.01 -9.52 -2.13
N PRO A 183 17.10 -9.97 -0.86
CA PRO A 183 16.00 -9.86 0.09
C PRO A 183 15.47 -8.42 0.14
N SER A 184 14.17 -8.27 0.32
CA SER A 184 13.50 -6.97 0.24
C SER A 184 12.43 -6.88 1.33
N TYR A 185 12.71 -6.10 2.37
CA TYR A 185 11.76 -5.89 3.48
C TYR A 185 11.13 -4.50 3.35
N PRO A 186 9.80 -4.39 3.51
CA PRO A 186 8.83 -5.39 3.98
C PRO A 186 8.17 -6.25 2.88
N SER A 187 8.56 -6.18 1.60
CA SER A 187 7.86 -6.86 0.50
C SER A 187 7.81 -8.39 0.62
N LEU A 188 8.72 -9.00 1.40
CA LEU A 188 8.76 -10.45 1.60
C LEU A 188 7.77 -11.00 2.64
N TYR A 189 7.03 -10.14 3.35
CA TYR A 189 6.07 -10.62 4.35
C TYR A 189 4.73 -10.98 3.71
N SER A 190 4.13 -12.08 4.14
CA SER A 190 2.84 -12.54 3.62
C SER A 190 1.67 -11.58 3.89
N SER A 191 1.79 -10.72 4.89
CA SER A 191 0.85 -9.64 5.19
C SER A 191 0.98 -8.42 4.27
N VAL A 192 2.01 -8.37 3.41
CA VAL A 192 2.28 -7.29 2.46
C VAL A 192 1.98 -7.76 1.04
N ILE A 193 1.49 -6.88 0.19
CA ILE A 193 1.34 -7.13 -1.25
C ILE A 193 2.65 -6.75 -1.93
N SER A 194 3.39 -7.73 -2.43
CA SER A 194 4.66 -7.53 -3.12
C SER A 194 4.47 -7.36 -4.63
N VAL A 195 5.15 -6.36 -5.20
CA VAL A 195 4.96 -5.98 -6.60
C VAL A 195 6.29 -5.82 -7.33
N ALA A 196 6.36 -6.42 -8.54
CA ALA A 196 7.43 -6.24 -9.52
C ALA A 196 6.91 -5.60 -10.80
N ALA A 197 7.83 -5.08 -11.60
CA ALA A 197 7.54 -4.43 -12.88
C ALA A 197 7.33 -5.42 -14.02
N HIS A 198 6.37 -5.15 -14.91
CA HIS A 198 6.26 -5.74 -16.23
C HIS A 198 6.20 -4.67 -17.33
N GLU A 199 6.40 -5.07 -18.59
CA GLU A 199 6.54 -4.15 -19.75
C GLU A 199 5.20 -3.61 -20.29
N GLY A 200 4.06 -4.12 -19.84
CA GLY A 200 2.73 -3.65 -20.26
C GLY A 200 2.51 -2.17 -19.97
N LYS A 201 1.65 -1.51 -20.75
CA LYS A 201 1.41 -0.05 -20.64
C LYS A 201 0.02 0.30 -20.10
N ASP A 202 -0.92 -0.63 -20.13
CA ASP A 202 -2.25 -0.42 -19.57
C ASP A 202 -2.18 -0.42 -18.04
N PRO A 203 -2.55 0.66 -17.36
CA PRO A 203 -2.42 0.80 -15.89
C PRO A 203 -3.31 -0.18 -15.10
N PHE A 204 -4.34 -0.76 -15.73
CA PHE A 204 -5.22 -1.76 -15.12
C PHE A 204 -4.81 -3.20 -15.41
N THR A 205 -3.75 -3.42 -16.18
CA THR A 205 -3.22 -4.76 -16.47
C THR A 205 -2.21 -5.17 -15.43
N TYR A 206 -2.50 -6.24 -14.72
CA TYR A 206 -1.57 -6.83 -13.76
C TYR A 206 -1.70 -8.35 -13.73
N TYR A 207 -0.66 -9.02 -13.28
CA TYR A 207 -0.55 -10.48 -13.27
C TYR A 207 -0.27 -10.97 -11.86
N TYR A 208 -0.84 -12.12 -11.51
CA TYR A 208 -0.48 -12.86 -10.31
C TYR A 208 0.67 -13.83 -10.61
N ASN A 209 1.64 -13.89 -9.71
CA ASN A 209 2.75 -14.83 -9.76
C ASN A 209 2.56 -15.92 -8.70
N PRO A 210 2.42 -17.21 -9.08
CA PRO A 210 2.28 -18.30 -8.12
C PRO A 210 3.58 -18.66 -7.39
N ASP A 211 4.73 -18.16 -7.87
CA ASP A 211 6.05 -18.49 -7.35
C ASP A 211 6.58 -17.36 -6.45
N PRO A 212 6.40 -17.44 -5.11
CA PRO A 212 6.91 -16.40 -4.21
C PRO A 212 8.43 -16.20 -4.37
N PRO A 213 8.98 -15.04 -3.95
CA PRO A 213 8.39 -14.11 -2.99
C PRO A 213 7.60 -12.94 -3.60
N VAL A 214 7.52 -12.80 -4.91
CA VAL A 214 6.79 -11.71 -5.56
C VAL A 214 5.40 -12.20 -5.93
N GLU A 215 4.35 -11.46 -5.54
CA GLU A 215 2.99 -11.91 -5.76
C GLU A 215 2.33 -11.31 -7.01
N PHE A 216 2.61 -10.03 -7.31
CA PHE A 216 1.97 -9.36 -8.44
C PHE A 216 2.99 -8.66 -9.34
N GLY A 217 2.71 -8.66 -10.64
CA GLY A 217 3.39 -7.85 -11.63
C GLY A 217 2.47 -6.74 -12.13
N ALA A 218 2.96 -5.49 -12.19
CA ALA A 218 2.23 -4.33 -12.71
C ALA A 218 3.12 -3.49 -13.63
N PRO A 219 2.57 -2.52 -14.43
CA PRO A 219 3.39 -1.70 -15.31
C PRO A 219 4.50 -0.97 -14.57
N GLY A 220 5.74 -1.11 -15.03
CA GLY A 220 6.88 -0.48 -14.38
C GLY A 220 8.05 -0.19 -15.31
N PHE A 221 7.88 -0.36 -16.63
CA PHE A 221 8.88 -0.04 -17.65
C PHE A 221 8.42 1.16 -18.47
N ASP A 222 9.28 2.18 -18.62
CA ASP A 222 9.02 3.41 -19.36
C ASP A 222 7.65 4.02 -19.03
N VAL A 223 7.35 4.09 -17.73
CA VAL A 223 6.13 4.71 -17.23
C VAL A 223 6.32 6.22 -17.27
N LYS A 224 5.37 6.94 -17.88
CA LYS A 224 5.36 8.40 -17.82
C LYS A 224 4.87 8.83 -16.43
N VAL A 225 5.74 9.46 -15.66
CA VAL A 225 5.49 9.84 -14.26
C VAL A 225 5.57 11.36 -14.06
N ALA A 226 4.86 11.86 -13.08
CA ALA A 226 5.06 13.19 -12.52
C ALA A 226 6.47 13.29 -11.92
N TRP A 227 7.11 14.44 -12.06
CA TRP A 227 8.46 14.63 -11.54
C TRP A 227 8.66 16.04 -11.00
N SER A 228 9.79 16.26 -10.32
CA SER A 228 10.13 17.54 -9.68
C SER A 228 9.85 18.76 -10.56
N ASN A 229 9.45 19.85 -9.94
CA ASN A 229 9.18 21.16 -10.58
C ASN A 229 8.07 21.11 -11.65
N GLY A 230 7.02 20.35 -11.42
CA GLY A 230 5.88 20.26 -12.34
C GLY A 230 6.18 19.55 -13.66
N SER A 231 7.34 18.89 -13.79
CA SER A 231 7.76 18.19 -14.99
C SER A 231 7.24 16.75 -15.05
N THR A 232 7.52 16.07 -16.16
CA THR A 232 7.28 14.64 -16.30
C THR A 232 8.50 13.96 -16.92
N MET A 233 8.69 12.68 -16.60
CA MET A 233 9.75 11.87 -17.22
C MET A 233 9.26 10.45 -17.50
N LEU A 234 10.05 9.68 -18.26
CA LEU A 234 9.90 8.24 -18.37
C LEU A 234 10.80 7.57 -17.34
N ALA A 235 10.22 6.64 -16.60
CA ALA A 235 10.91 5.96 -15.50
C ALA A 235 10.69 4.44 -15.58
N THR A 236 11.70 3.67 -15.17
CA THR A 236 11.66 2.21 -15.13
C THR A 236 12.10 1.72 -13.76
N GLY A 237 11.32 0.81 -13.16
CA GLY A 237 11.62 0.18 -11.87
C GLY A 237 10.40 -0.39 -11.18
N ASN A 238 10.64 -1.29 -10.23
CA ASN A 238 9.57 -1.87 -9.40
C ASN A 238 8.85 -0.80 -8.58
N SER A 239 9.54 0.29 -8.23
CA SER A 239 8.97 1.44 -7.53
C SER A 239 7.82 2.11 -8.27
N TYR A 240 7.76 1.98 -9.59
CA TYR A 240 6.67 2.51 -10.42
C TYR A 240 5.57 1.47 -10.69
N ALA A 241 5.82 0.19 -10.39
CA ALA A 241 4.82 -0.86 -10.47
C ALA A 241 3.91 -0.91 -9.23
N ALA A 242 4.49 -0.80 -8.05
CA ALA A 242 3.73 -0.84 -6.79
C ALA A 242 2.58 0.19 -6.72
N PRO A 243 2.74 1.46 -7.15
CA PRO A 243 1.66 2.44 -7.12
C PRO A 243 0.46 2.07 -8.00
N HIS A 244 0.62 1.29 -9.08
CA HIS A 244 -0.53 0.79 -9.85
C HIS A 244 -1.41 -0.13 -9.00
N ILE A 245 -0.80 -1.07 -8.27
CA ILE A 245 -1.53 -1.94 -7.34
C ILE A 245 -2.12 -1.12 -6.18
N ALA A 246 -1.40 -0.14 -5.64
CA ALA A 246 -1.92 0.75 -4.61
C ALA A 246 -3.16 1.52 -5.07
N GLY A 247 -3.17 2.02 -6.31
CA GLY A 247 -4.33 2.65 -6.93
C GLY A 247 -5.52 1.70 -7.07
N LEU A 248 -5.30 0.46 -7.52
CA LEU A 248 -6.36 -0.57 -7.60
C LEU A 248 -6.91 -0.91 -6.21
N VAL A 249 -6.05 -1.05 -5.21
CA VAL A 249 -6.46 -1.28 -3.82
C VAL A 249 -7.29 -0.10 -3.30
N ALA A 250 -6.92 1.14 -3.61
CA ALA A 250 -7.70 2.32 -3.24
C ALA A 250 -9.09 2.30 -3.88
N LEU A 251 -9.22 1.90 -5.15
CA LEU A 251 -10.51 1.75 -5.83
C LEU A 251 -11.38 0.66 -5.17
N ILE A 252 -10.79 -0.51 -4.85
CA ILE A 252 -11.48 -1.61 -4.17
C ILE A 252 -11.95 -1.17 -2.78
N SER A 253 -11.07 -0.55 -2.01
CA SER A 253 -11.37 -0.10 -0.64
C SER A 253 -12.46 0.98 -0.60
N ALA A 254 -12.49 1.90 -1.57
CA ALA A 254 -13.55 2.90 -1.69
C ALA A 254 -14.92 2.28 -1.99
N LYS A 255 -14.95 1.26 -2.84
CA LYS A 255 -16.19 0.56 -3.21
C LYS A 255 -16.67 -0.40 -2.12
N HIS A 256 -15.75 -1.00 -1.39
CA HIS A 256 -15.99 -2.02 -0.39
C HIS A 256 -15.24 -1.73 0.93
N PRO A 257 -15.67 -0.74 1.71
CA PRO A 257 -14.90 -0.20 2.85
C PRO A 257 -14.74 -1.19 4.03
N ASN A 258 -15.49 -2.27 4.05
CA ASN A 258 -15.47 -3.26 5.13
C ASN A 258 -14.63 -4.51 4.81
N LEU A 259 -13.94 -4.54 3.67
CA LEU A 259 -13.10 -5.67 3.32
C LEU A 259 -11.81 -5.68 4.15
N THR A 260 -11.45 -6.88 4.59
CA THR A 260 -10.16 -7.11 5.28
C THR A 260 -9.00 -7.18 4.28
N PRO A 261 -7.75 -7.02 4.73
CA PRO A 261 -6.57 -7.19 3.88
C PRO A 261 -6.53 -8.52 3.13
N PHE A 262 -6.92 -9.62 3.80
CA PHE A 262 -7.01 -10.93 3.17
C PHE A 262 -8.02 -10.94 2.00
N GLN A 263 -9.20 -10.35 2.19
CA GLN A 263 -10.24 -10.30 1.16
C GLN A 263 -9.80 -9.44 -0.04
N ILE A 264 -9.19 -8.28 0.21
CA ILE A 264 -8.66 -7.42 -0.86
C ILE A 264 -7.57 -8.17 -1.66
N LYS A 265 -6.66 -8.88 -0.98
CA LYS A 265 -5.62 -9.68 -1.63
C LYS A 265 -6.22 -10.82 -2.47
N ALA A 266 -7.27 -11.48 -1.98
CA ALA A 266 -8.01 -12.51 -2.70
C ALA A 266 -8.73 -11.96 -3.94
N ILE A 267 -9.30 -10.75 -3.86
CA ILE A 267 -9.93 -10.05 -4.99
C ILE A 267 -8.88 -9.70 -6.04
N LEU A 268 -7.73 -9.15 -5.64
CA LEU A 268 -6.63 -8.89 -6.57
C LEU A 268 -6.19 -10.17 -7.29
N TYR A 269 -6.05 -11.28 -6.56
CA TYR A 269 -5.76 -12.57 -7.16
C TYR A 269 -6.81 -12.96 -8.20
N ALA A 270 -8.08 -12.97 -7.82
CA ALA A 270 -9.19 -13.41 -8.68
C ALA A 270 -9.35 -12.54 -9.93
N CYS A 271 -9.02 -11.24 -9.86
CA CYS A 271 -9.14 -10.28 -10.96
C CYS A 271 -7.85 -10.10 -11.78
N ALA A 272 -6.78 -10.84 -11.50
CA ALA A 272 -5.53 -10.75 -12.25
C ALA A 272 -5.70 -11.27 -13.69
N ASN A 273 -4.99 -10.67 -14.66
CA ASN A 273 -5.14 -10.95 -16.09
C ASN A 273 -4.80 -12.40 -16.50
N ASN A 274 -4.05 -13.11 -15.66
CA ASN A 274 -3.65 -14.50 -15.92
C ASN A 274 -4.40 -15.51 -15.04
N VAL A 275 -5.39 -15.09 -14.27
CA VAL A 275 -6.27 -15.97 -13.50
C VAL A 275 -7.58 -16.14 -14.26
N LYS A 276 -8.02 -17.36 -14.46
CA LYS A 276 -9.23 -17.66 -15.23
C LYS A 276 -10.49 -17.13 -14.54
N GLY A 277 -11.33 -16.43 -15.30
CA GLY A 277 -12.61 -15.87 -14.83
C GLY A 277 -12.62 -14.36 -14.70
N SER A 278 -11.51 -13.72 -14.97
CA SER A 278 -11.42 -12.24 -15.00
C SER A 278 -11.80 -11.65 -16.34
#